data_ff41ee7c9abc06a40e02363ff65ef8f3
#
_entry.id   ff41ee7c9abc06a40e02363ff65ef8f3
#
_cell.length_a   1.000
_cell.length_b   1.000
_cell.length_c   1.000
_cell.angle_alpha   90.00
_cell.angle_beta   90.00
_cell.angle_gamma   90.00
#
_symmetry.space_group_name_H-M   'P 1'
#
loop_
_entity.id
_entity.type
_entity.pdbx_description
1 polymer ?
#
loop_
_entity_poly.entity_id
_entity_poly.type
_entity_poly.pdbx_seq_one_letter_code
_entity_poly.pdbx_strand_id
1 'polypeptide(L)' 'TIVEAEEVFFNKPLLINEDAKHSETERRYLALGKTNRGRQLTVIFTLRQNNTLIRVISVRDQHRKERNLYDQTKQ' A
#
# COMPACT_ATOMS: atom_id res chain seq x y z
N THR A 1 1.68 -10.84 -5.15
CA THR A 1 0.43 -11.59 -5.29
C THR A 1 -0.71 -10.91 -4.54
N ILE A 2 -1.93 -11.31 -4.84
CA ILE A 2 -3.11 -10.77 -4.13
C ILE A 2 -3.04 -11.09 -2.64
N VAL A 3 -2.60 -12.29 -2.31
CA VAL A 3 -2.46 -12.72 -0.91
C VAL A 3 -1.46 -11.82 -0.17
N GLU A 4 -0.33 -11.54 -0.80
CA GLU A 4 0.67 -10.66 -0.18
C GLU A 4 0.15 -9.23 -0.03
N ALA A 5 -0.61 -8.73 -1.00
CA ALA A 5 -1.22 -7.41 -0.89
C ALA A 5 -2.20 -7.35 0.29
N GLU A 6 -2.99 -8.40 0.48
CA GLU A 6 -3.90 -8.47 1.62
C GLU A 6 -3.14 -8.45 2.95
N GLU A 7 -2.03 -9.19 3.03
CA GLU A 7 -1.22 -9.23 4.25
C GLU A 7 -0.71 -7.84 4.63
N VAL A 8 -0.37 -7.01 3.64
CA VAL A 8 0.10 -5.65 3.90
C VAL A 8 -0.91 -4.87 4.74
N PHE A 9 -2.20 -5.04 4.46
CA PHE A 9 -3.24 -4.29 5.17
C PHE A 9 -3.45 -4.78 6.60
N PHE A 10 -2.99 -5.97 6.94
CA PHE A 10 -3.17 -6.53 8.27
C PHE A 10 -1.94 -6.41 9.16
N ASN A 11 -0.79 -6.04 8.60
CA ASN A 11 0.45 -5.93 9.35
C ASN A 11 0.78 -4.47 9.66
N LYS A 12 1.46 -4.26 10.77
CA LYS A 12 1.90 -2.93 11.19
C LYS A 12 3.41 -2.82 11.06
N PRO A 13 3.95 -1.66 10.75
CA PRO A 13 3.23 -0.43 10.46
C PRO A 13 2.61 -0.45 9.07
N LEU A 14 1.59 0.35 8.87
CA LEU A 14 0.92 0.53 7.58
C LEU A 14 0.82 2.02 7.31
N LEU A 15 1.48 2.50 6.26
CA LEU A 15 1.43 3.89 5.85
C LEU A 15 0.54 4.01 4.62
N ILE A 16 -0.43 4.92 4.66
CA ILE A 16 -1.32 5.14 3.53
C ILE A 16 -1.29 6.61 3.16
N ASN A 17 -1.05 6.89 1.89
CA ASN A 17 -1.11 8.25 1.34
C ASN A 17 -1.94 8.24 0.07
N GLU A 18 -2.52 9.38 -0.27
CA GLU A 18 -3.20 9.52 -1.54
C GLU A 18 -2.16 9.70 -2.65
N ASP A 19 -2.35 8.99 -3.75
CA ASP A 19 -1.49 9.14 -4.93
C ASP A 19 -2.08 10.22 -5.83
N ALA A 20 -1.77 11.47 -5.54
CA ALA A 20 -2.36 12.63 -6.21
C ALA A 20 -2.02 12.66 -7.70
N LYS A 21 -0.86 12.15 -8.10
CA LYS A 21 -0.45 12.17 -9.50
C LYS A 21 -1.32 11.30 -10.40
N HIS A 22 -1.93 10.27 -9.86
CA HIS A 22 -2.68 9.30 -10.63
C HIS A 22 -4.15 9.24 -10.23
N SER A 23 -4.67 10.31 -9.62
CA SER A 23 -6.04 10.38 -9.13
C SER A 23 -6.95 11.20 -10.04
N GLU A 24 -6.78 11.15 -11.37
CA GLU A 24 -7.52 11.99 -12.29
C GLU A 24 -9.00 11.64 -12.39
N THR A 25 -9.32 10.35 -12.52
CA THR A 25 -10.70 9.89 -12.70
C THR A 25 -11.26 9.23 -11.46
N GLU A 26 -10.39 8.64 -10.65
CA GLU A 26 -10.77 8.09 -9.34
C GLU A 26 -9.57 8.21 -8.41
N ARG A 27 -9.85 8.36 -7.13
CA ARG A 27 -8.77 8.50 -6.17
C ARG A 27 -8.00 7.20 -6.03
N ARG A 28 -6.68 7.32 -6.13
CA ARG A 28 -5.77 6.23 -5.90
C ARG A 28 -4.99 6.48 -4.63
N TYR A 29 -4.72 5.40 -3.93
CA TYR A 29 -3.98 5.43 -2.68
C TYR A 29 -2.77 4.53 -2.80
N LEU A 30 -1.76 4.88 -2.02
CA LEU A 30 -0.52 4.13 -1.97
C LEU A 30 -0.32 3.67 -0.54
N ALA A 31 -0.19 2.36 -0.35
CA ALA A 31 0.07 1.77 0.96
C ALA A 31 1.48 1.21 0.99
N LEU A 32 2.24 1.57 2.01
CA LEU A 32 3.52 0.96 2.31
C LEU A 32 3.35 0.05 3.51
N GLY A 33 3.72 -1.21 3.35
CA GLY A 33 3.55 -2.18 4.42
C GLY A 33 4.42 -3.40 4.21
N LYS A 34 4.16 -4.44 4.97
CA LYS A 34 4.95 -5.66 4.88
C LYS A 34 4.04 -6.89 4.90
N THR A 35 4.53 -7.95 4.27
CA THR A 35 3.87 -9.25 4.30
C THR A 35 4.15 -9.95 5.63
N ASN A 36 3.49 -11.08 5.85
CA ASN A 36 3.73 -11.89 7.03
C ASN A 36 5.17 -12.38 7.12
N ARG A 37 5.85 -12.50 5.98
CA ARG A 37 7.26 -12.91 5.93
C ARG A 37 8.23 -11.74 6.00
N GLY A 38 7.72 -10.52 6.15
CA GLY A 38 8.55 -9.34 6.28
C GLY A 38 8.94 -8.69 4.97
N ARG A 39 8.40 -9.12 3.84
CA ARG A 39 8.66 -8.49 2.55
C ARG A 39 7.96 -7.14 2.50
N GLN A 40 8.71 -6.08 2.21
CA GLN A 40 8.18 -4.72 2.18
C GLN A 40 7.64 -4.40 0.79
N LEU A 41 6.37 -4.09 0.73
CA LEU A 41 5.66 -3.88 -0.52
C LEU A 41 5.02 -2.50 -0.58
N THR A 42 4.85 -2.02 -1.82
CA THR A 42 4.00 -0.88 -2.14
C THR A 42 2.77 -1.41 -2.85
N VAL A 43 1.60 -1.08 -2.32
CA VAL A 43 0.33 -1.48 -2.90
C VAL A 43 -0.41 -0.23 -3.36
N ILE A 44 -0.79 -0.19 -4.63
CA ILE A 44 -1.60 0.89 -5.17
C ILE A 44 -3.02 0.38 -5.28
N PHE A 45 -3.96 1.12 -4.72
CA PHE A 45 -5.34 0.65 -4.64
C PHE A 45 -6.33 1.81 -4.74
N THR A 46 -7.58 1.46 -5.00
CA THR A 46 -8.71 2.39 -4.94
C THR A 46 -9.74 1.85 -3.97
N LEU A 47 -10.64 2.73 -3.55
CA LEU A 47 -11.76 2.34 -2.70
C LEU A 47 -13.03 2.31 -3.55
N ARG A 48 -13.85 1.30 -3.31
CA ARG A 48 -15.09 1.07 -4.04
C ARG A 48 -16.25 0.96 -3.06
N GLN A 49 -17.48 1.10 -3.57
CA GLN A 49 -18.72 0.92 -2.80
C GLN A 49 -18.73 1.77 -1.53
N ASN A 50 -18.65 3.10 -1.73
CA ASN A 50 -18.66 4.07 -0.64
C ASN A 50 -17.56 3.81 0.37
N ASN A 51 -16.35 3.49 -0.14
CA ASN A 51 -15.14 3.27 0.65
C ASN A 51 -15.20 2.00 1.53
N THR A 52 -16.03 1.05 1.17
CA THR A 52 -16.14 -0.20 1.93
C THR A 52 -15.28 -1.33 1.37
N LEU A 53 -14.85 -1.23 0.11
CA LEU A 53 -14.02 -2.25 -0.52
C LEU A 53 -12.71 -1.68 -1.03
N ILE A 54 -11.64 -2.44 -0.88
CA ILE A 54 -10.33 -2.11 -1.42
C ILE A 54 -10.14 -2.86 -2.73
N ARG A 55 -9.85 -2.12 -3.81
CA ARG A 55 -9.50 -2.72 -5.08
C ARG A 55 -8.03 -2.49 -5.36
N VAL A 56 -7.24 -3.55 -5.36
CA VAL A 56 -5.80 -3.47 -5.62
C VAL A 56 -5.57 -3.27 -7.12
N ILE A 57 -4.79 -2.24 -7.45
CA ILE A 57 -4.41 -1.94 -8.83
C ILE A 57 -3.05 -2.55 -9.16
N SER A 58 -2.07 -2.38 -8.28
CA SER A 58 -0.75 -2.96 -8.48
C SER A 58 -0.05 -3.21 -7.16
N VAL A 59 0.88 -4.17 -7.19
CA VAL A 59 1.71 -4.53 -6.04
C VAL A 59 3.13 -4.65 -6.54
N ARG A 60 4.07 -4.05 -5.83
CA ARG A 60 5.49 -4.17 -6.16
C ARG A 60 6.33 -4.04 -4.90
N ASP A 61 7.60 -4.41 -5.01
CA ASP A 61 8.53 -4.16 -3.94
C ASP A 61 8.70 -2.65 -3.73
N GLN A 62 8.91 -2.24 -2.49
CA GLN A 62 9.21 -0.86 -2.20
C GLN A 62 10.56 -0.49 -2.83
N HIS A 63 10.62 0.68 -3.48
CA HIS A 63 11.92 1.17 -3.92
C HIS A 63 12.60 1.92 -2.77
N ARG A 64 13.85 2.37 -3.02
CA ARG A 64 14.71 2.87 -1.93
C ARG A 64 14.07 3.96 -1.08
N LYS A 65 13.47 4.97 -1.69
CA LYS A 65 12.88 6.08 -0.95
C LYS A 65 11.71 5.62 -0.08
N GLU A 66 10.89 4.75 -0.63
CA GLU A 66 9.75 4.19 0.09
C GLU A 66 10.22 3.34 1.26
N ARG A 67 11.24 2.53 1.02
CA ARG A 67 11.79 1.67 2.06
C ARG A 67 12.38 2.48 3.20
N ASN A 68 13.11 3.55 2.87
CA ASN A 68 13.67 4.43 3.89
C ASN A 68 12.58 5.09 4.73
N LEU A 69 11.53 5.57 4.08
CA LEU A 69 10.40 6.16 4.79
C LEU A 69 9.70 5.14 5.68
N TYR A 70 9.48 3.95 5.15
CA TYR A 70 8.82 2.89 5.89
C TYR A 70 9.65 2.45 7.09
N ASP A 71 10.96 2.29 6.91
CA ASP A 71 11.84 1.86 7.99
C ASP A 71 11.87 2.84 9.15
N GLN A 72 11.70 4.13 8.88
CA GLN A 72 11.66 5.15 9.92
C GLN A 72 10.42 5.01 10.83
N THR A 73 9.39 4.37 10.36
CA THR A 73 8.15 4.20 11.13
C THR A 73 8.08 2.90 11.91
N LYS A 74 9.07 2.04 11.77
CA LYS A 74 9.11 0.70 12.38
C LYS A 74 9.56 0.69 13.83
N GLN A 75 9.39 1.73 14.54
CA GLN A 75 9.87 1.75 15.92
C GLN A 75 8.80 1.32 16.90
#